data_cf9356a2f89c7d1b99d762b4f90faf95
#
_entry.id   cf9356a2f89c7d1b99d762b4f90faf95
#
_cell.length_a   1.000
_cell.length_b   1.000
_cell.length_c   1.000
_cell.angle_alpha   90.00
_cell.angle_beta   90.00
_cell.angle_gamma   90.00
#
_symmetry.space_group_name_H-M   'P 1'
#
loop_
_entity.id
_entity.type
_entity.pdbx_description
1 polymer ?
#
loop_
_entity_poly.entity_id
_entity_poly.type
_entity_poly.pdbx_seq_one_letter_code
_entity_poly.pdbx_strand_id
1 'polypeptide(L)'
;MALGAICCGHDTRCERLSMPGTALFEKPRWLRDLLRFLPLKSQFVLSGNIRDLQACEVVPGTVTAQSFNQTLCDALLDAGYAQVLAWDPLAGFRVLGRPGSEAGATPQVLLDLGLTPVDGAAPAGIDLLGATLQRLVNRSGEPIALIVDFASRLAVRNDALSAAEHQLFTQALVLSHQARSRPAGEQRKPFFNSVLWGVEKEGDLPDWLLVDNPRLRHIPVSKPDQPARRALAPALLRGLGGAGVAEEALQQAAATFVENTEGLLLLDLNAIVQLARVEGLAMERIADAVRRYKVGVTEDPWLKIDRQRIRQADEIVRRRVKGQQHAVTHMLDIVKRAMTGVGASRKGNRPRGVAFLAGPTGVGKTELAKTVTSLLFGDESAYIRFDMSEFSAEHADQRLIGAPPGYVGYDVGGELTNAIREKPFSVVLFDEIEKAHPRILDKFLQILDDGVLTSGRGDRVYFSEALIVFTSNLGIYRQGENGERVANVLPGEPFEAVQGKVHGEIERYFKLVLNRPEILNRIGENIIVFDFIRADVAEQIFTQMVNGTFADLREQRLVIELAEAPRQALHDLCLGDLSNGGRGIRNQLEARLLNPLSRALFDQDAQPGERFLISALDADGLTLERR
;
A
#
# COMPACT_ATOMS: atom_id res chain seq x y z
N MET A 1 35.32 -74.90 33.39
CA MET A 1 34.64 -74.33 34.55
C MET A 1 34.05 -73.07 34.09
N ALA A 2 32.86 -73.00 33.62
CA ALA A 2 31.55 -72.95 34.28
C ALA A 2 31.25 -71.59 34.91
N LEU A 3 30.08 -71.11 34.55
CA LEU A 3 29.25 -70.12 35.16
C LEU A 3 29.40 -68.71 34.55
N GLY A 4 28.40 -68.03 34.12
CA GLY A 4 26.96 -68.14 34.19
C GLY A 4 26.30 -66.87 33.65
N ALA A 5 25.26 -67.01 32.87
CA ALA A 5 24.46 -65.98 32.32
C ALA A 5 23.64 -65.23 33.41
N ILE A 6 23.55 -63.88 33.34
CA ILE A 6 22.37 -63.19 33.85
C ILE A 6 22.02 -62.08 32.81
N CYS A 7 20.82 -62.17 32.27
CA CYS A 7 20.13 -61.13 31.52
C CYS A 7 19.81 -59.93 32.42
N CYS A 8 20.11 -58.74 31.99
CA CYS A 8 19.37 -57.55 32.38
C CYS A 8 19.22 -56.67 31.15
N GLY A 9 17.99 -56.52 30.71
CA GLY A 9 17.59 -55.60 29.69
C GLY A 9 17.81 -54.17 30.14
N HIS A 10 18.39 -53.37 29.27
CA HIS A 10 18.29 -51.95 29.33
C HIS A 10 17.96 -51.42 27.95
N ASP A 11 16.79 -50.88 27.93
CA ASP A 11 16.17 -49.99 26.98
C ASP A 11 17.16 -48.86 26.62
N THR A 12 17.88 -48.97 25.54
CA THR A 12 18.66 -47.89 24.97
C THR A 12 17.79 -47.04 24.07
N ARG A 13 17.04 -46.12 24.69
CA ARG A 13 16.60 -44.91 24.00
C ARG A 13 17.83 -44.21 23.49
N CYS A 14 18.05 -44.25 22.17
CA CYS A 14 18.90 -43.30 21.47
C CYS A 14 18.32 -41.91 21.69
N GLU A 15 18.79 -41.18 22.69
CA GLU A 15 18.65 -39.74 22.76
C GLU A 15 19.39 -39.16 21.56
N ARG A 16 18.62 -38.79 20.54
CA ARG A 16 19.10 -37.90 19.50
C ARG A 16 19.38 -36.56 20.19
N LEU A 17 20.65 -36.24 20.37
CA LEU A 17 21.11 -34.90 20.67
C LEU A 17 20.56 -33.97 19.60
N SER A 18 19.46 -33.29 19.90
CA SER A 18 18.93 -32.18 19.08
C SER A 18 19.92 -31.04 19.18
N MET A 19 20.59 -30.74 18.07
CA MET A 19 21.27 -29.46 17.90
C MET A 19 20.27 -28.33 18.16
N PRO A 20 20.57 -27.32 18.97
CA PRO A 20 19.67 -26.18 19.16
C PRO A 20 19.72 -25.32 17.91
N GLY A 21 18.62 -25.30 17.13
CA GLY A 21 18.47 -24.29 16.09
C GLY A 21 17.69 -24.63 14.82
N THR A 22 17.32 -25.86 14.52
CA THR A 22 16.47 -26.18 13.36
C THR A 22 15.04 -26.45 13.82
N ALA A 23 14.22 -25.40 13.90
CA ALA A 23 12.77 -25.62 13.95
C ALA A 23 12.39 -26.40 12.68
N LEU A 24 11.86 -27.62 12.86
CA LEU A 24 11.31 -28.42 11.77
C LEU A 24 10.30 -27.55 11.00
N PHE A 25 10.45 -27.47 9.67
CA PHE A 25 9.51 -26.75 8.82
C PHE A 25 8.13 -27.41 8.95
N GLU A 26 7.17 -26.64 9.41
CA GLU A 26 5.78 -27.13 9.55
C GLU A 26 5.04 -26.90 8.23
N LYS A 27 4.40 -27.97 7.70
CA LYS A 27 3.58 -27.86 6.49
C LYS A 27 2.56 -26.72 6.64
N PRO A 28 2.28 -25.94 5.59
CA PRO A 28 1.30 -24.85 5.63
C PRO A 28 -0.07 -25.31 6.15
N ARG A 29 -0.77 -24.45 6.87
CA ARG A 29 -2.05 -24.77 7.50
C ARG A 29 -3.06 -25.36 6.51
N TRP A 30 -3.19 -24.76 5.32
CA TRP A 30 -4.11 -25.23 4.28
C TRP A 30 -3.81 -26.67 3.85
N LEU A 31 -2.52 -27.03 3.75
CA LEU A 31 -2.11 -28.37 3.36
C LEU A 31 -2.38 -29.40 4.48
N ARG A 32 -2.16 -29.01 5.72
CA ARG A 32 -2.51 -29.86 6.89
C ARG A 32 -4.01 -30.09 6.97
N ASP A 33 -4.82 -29.05 6.72
CA ASP A 33 -6.27 -29.16 6.66
C ASP A 33 -6.69 -30.08 5.52
N LEU A 34 -6.14 -29.96 4.33
CA LEU A 34 -6.42 -30.85 3.20
C LEU A 34 -6.16 -32.30 3.58
N LEU A 35 -4.94 -32.61 4.02
CA LEU A 35 -4.53 -33.98 4.38
C LEU A 35 -5.42 -34.58 5.47
N ARG A 36 -5.86 -33.81 6.44
CA ARG A 36 -6.77 -34.23 7.51
C ARG A 36 -8.15 -34.63 6.99
N PHE A 37 -8.66 -33.90 5.98
CA PHE A 37 -10.02 -34.11 5.49
C PHE A 37 -10.11 -35.02 4.26
N LEU A 38 -9.01 -35.44 3.64
CA LEU A 38 -9.00 -36.42 2.52
C LEU A 38 -9.83 -37.70 2.80
N PRO A 39 -9.78 -38.29 4.00
CA PRO A 39 -10.60 -39.47 4.30
C PRO A 39 -12.09 -39.18 4.49
N LEU A 40 -12.48 -37.94 4.67
CA LEU A 40 -13.82 -37.53 5.09
C LEU A 40 -14.63 -36.89 3.98
N LYS A 41 -13.96 -36.29 2.98
CA LYS A 41 -14.58 -35.51 1.92
C LYS A 41 -14.16 -36.01 0.54
N SER A 42 -15.11 -35.95 -0.40
CA SER A 42 -14.87 -36.37 -1.78
C SER A 42 -14.42 -35.24 -2.69
N GLN A 43 -14.73 -33.99 -2.33
CA GLN A 43 -14.34 -32.81 -3.10
C GLN A 43 -13.80 -31.72 -2.21
N PHE A 44 -12.88 -30.93 -2.78
CA PHE A 44 -12.22 -29.81 -2.11
C PHE A 44 -12.22 -28.60 -3.03
N VAL A 45 -12.47 -27.41 -2.46
CA VAL A 45 -12.28 -26.13 -3.13
C VAL A 45 -11.13 -25.42 -2.46
N LEU A 46 -10.07 -25.18 -3.20
CA LEU A 46 -8.85 -24.52 -2.75
C LEU A 46 -8.84 -23.11 -3.35
N SER A 47 -9.02 -22.08 -2.51
CA SER A 47 -9.17 -20.71 -2.98
C SER A 47 -8.08 -19.77 -2.46
N GLY A 48 -7.76 -18.73 -3.22
CA GLY A 48 -6.85 -17.66 -2.81
C GLY A 48 -5.48 -17.77 -3.44
N ASN A 49 -4.42 -17.95 -2.64
CA ASN A 49 -3.03 -17.90 -3.12
C ASN A 49 -2.57 -19.20 -3.82
N ILE A 50 -3.31 -19.61 -4.85
CA ILE A 50 -3.05 -20.84 -5.63
C ILE A 50 -2.15 -20.62 -6.85
N ARG A 51 -1.86 -19.37 -7.20
CA ARG A 51 -1.00 -19.03 -8.35
C ARG A 51 0.44 -18.75 -7.95
N ASP A 52 0.69 -18.65 -6.65
CA ASP A 52 2.03 -18.45 -6.10
C ASP A 52 2.78 -19.79 -5.93
N LEU A 53 4.06 -19.69 -5.69
CA LEU A 53 4.85 -20.79 -5.20
C LEU A 53 4.45 -21.15 -3.76
N GLN A 54 4.67 -22.41 -3.40
CA GLN A 54 4.45 -22.92 -2.06
C GLN A 54 5.76 -23.39 -1.46
N ALA A 55 5.98 -23.07 -0.19
CA ALA A 55 7.14 -23.58 0.53
C ALA A 55 6.91 -25.04 0.91
N CYS A 56 7.81 -25.93 0.54
CA CYS A 56 7.75 -27.33 0.86
C CYS A 56 9.12 -27.92 1.21
N GLU A 57 9.13 -28.87 2.11
CA GLU A 57 10.32 -29.62 2.48
C GLU A 57 10.43 -30.84 1.56
N VAL A 58 11.39 -30.83 0.64
CA VAL A 58 11.63 -31.92 -0.32
C VAL A 58 12.51 -33.01 0.27
N VAL A 59 13.52 -32.58 1.04
CA VAL A 59 14.41 -33.46 1.81
C VAL A 59 14.43 -32.93 3.24
N PRO A 60 14.48 -33.79 4.27
CA PRO A 60 14.54 -33.32 5.66
C PRO A 60 15.57 -32.19 5.87
N GLY A 61 15.12 -31.05 6.34
CA GLY A 61 15.93 -29.84 6.55
C GLY A 61 16.15 -28.97 5.32
N THR A 62 15.64 -29.34 4.13
CA THR A 62 15.77 -28.52 2.92
C THR A 62 14.40 -28.06 2.42
N VAL A 63 14.09 -26.78 2.62
CA VAL A 63 12.85 -26.16 2.16
C VAL A 63 13.09 -25.51 0.79
N THR A 64 12.23 -25.82 -0.16
CA THR A 64 12.23 -25.24 -1.51
C THR A 64 10.87 -24.61 -1.84
N ALA A 65 10.84 -23.83 -2.90
CA ALA A 65 9.61 -23.26 -3.43
C ALA A 65 9.18 -24.06 -4.67
N GLN A 66 7.96 -24.59 -4.66
CA GLN A 66 7.37 -25.35 -5.77
C GLN A 66 6.06 -24.73 -6.23
N SER A 67 5.59 -25.09 -7.43
CA SER A 67 4.25 -24.70 -7.89
C SER A 67 3.16 -25.32 -7.00
N PHE A 68 2.02 -24.66 -6.93
CA PHE A 68 0.87 -25.14 -6.15
C PHE A 68 0.45 -26.55 -6.57
N ASN A 69 0.34 -26.82 -7.89
CA ASN A 69 -0.05 -28.13 -8.40
C ASN A 69 0.99 -29.21 -8.08
N GLN A 70 2.29 -28.90 -8.10
CA GLN A 70 3.34 -29.85 -7.73
C GLN A 70 3.29 -30.16 -6.22
N THR A 71 3.10 -29.13 -5.38
CA THR A 71 2.94 -29.31 -3.93
C THR A 71 1.73 -30.19 -3.59
N LEU A 72 0.61 -30.00 -4.30
CA LEU A 72 -0.57 -30.86 -4.16
C LEU A 72 -0.28 -32.29 -4.62
N CYS A 73 0.36 -32.44 -5.78
CA CYS A 73 0.72 -33.76 -6.32
C CYS A 73 1.56 -34.56 -5.32
N ASP A 74 2.66 -33.97 -4.84
CA ASP A 74 3.57 -34.62 -3.91
C ASP A 74 2.84 -35.00 -2.61
N ALA A 75 2.02 -34.11 -2.06
CA ALA A 75 1.27 -34.34 -0.84
C ALA A 75 0.19 -35.44 -0.96
N LEU A 76 -0.48 -35.50 -2.12
CA LEU A 76 -1.50 -36.53 -2.39
C LEU A 76 -0.87 -37.90 -2.59
N LEU A 77 0.26 -37.98 -3.30
CA LEU A 77 1.02 -39.24 -3.46
C LEU A 77 1.56 -39.73 -2.11
N ASP A 78 2.09 -38.82 -1.27
CA ASP A 78 2.54 -39.17 0.10
C ASP A 78 1.38 -39.62 1.00
N ALA A 79 0.17 -39.12 0.78
CA ALA A 79 -1.02 -39.53 1.52
C ALA A 79 -1.52 -40.92 1.14
N GLY A 80 -1.11 -41.47 -0.03
CA GLY A 80 -1.47 -42.79 -0.51
C GLY A 80 -2.38 -42.84 -1.74
N TYR A 81 -2.50 -41.73 -2.46
CA TYR A 81 -3.11 -41.76 -3.80
C TYR A 81 -2.16 -42.46 -4.78
N ALA A 82 -2.71 -43.31 -5.63
CA ALA A 82 -1.91 -44.05 -6.63
C ALA A 82 -1.43 -43.10 -7.76
N GLN A 83 -2.27 -42.16 -8.16
CA GLN A 83 -1.98 -41.21 -9.21
C GLN A 83 -2.71 -39.88 -8.99
N VAL A 84 -2.14 -38.80 -9.50
CA VAL A 84 -2.71 -37.47 -9.48
C VAL A 84 -2.81 -36.95 -10.91
N LEU A 85 -4.01 -36.54 -11.29
CA LEU A 85 -4.33 -35.94 -12.58
C LEU A 85 -4.47 -34.44 -12.39
N ALA A 86 -4.11 -33.69 -13.41
CA ALA A 86 -4.45 -32.28 -13.52
C ALA A 86 -5.23 -32.04 -14.81
N TRP A 87 -6.15 -31.10 -14.74
CA TRP A 87 -6.86 -30.55 -15.88
C TRP A 87 -6.78 -29.04 -15.86
N ASP A 88 -6.54 -28.43 -16.98
CA ASP A 88 -6.70 -26.99 -17.20
C ASP A 88 -7.34 -26.71 -18.57
N PRO A 89 -7.92 -25.49 -18.78
CA PRO A 89 -8.67 -25.17 -19.99
C PRO A 89 -7.87 -25.19 -21.30
N LEU A 90 -6.55 -25.16 -21.25
CA LEU A 90 -5.67 -25.12 -22.42
C LEU A 90 -4.97 -26.45 -22.66
N ALA A 91 -4.28 -26.97 -21.66
CA ALA A 91 -3.49 -28.19 -21.77
C ALA A 91 -4.32 -29.48 -21.61
N GLY A 92 -5.57 -29.37 -21.13
CA GLY A 92 -6.44 -30.52 -20.91
C GLY A 92 -5.97 -31.43 -19.76
N PHE A 93 -6.24 -32.75 -19.91
CA PHE A 93 -5.90 -33.73 -18.88
C PHE A 93 -4.47 -34.22 -19.03
N ARG A 94 -3.74 -34.26 -17.94
CA ARG A 94 -2.38 -34.82 -17.84
C ARG A 94 -2.17 -35.49 -16.50
N VAL A 95 -1.27 -36.44 -16.43
CA VAL A 95 -0.83 -37.07 -15.19
C VAL A 95 0.31 -36.24 -14.60
N LEU A 96 0.21 -35.90 -13.33
CA LEU A 96 1.29 -35.27 -12.59
C LEU A 96 2.14 -36.35 -11.94
N GLY A 97 3.47 -36.17 -11.97
CA GLY A 97 4.45 -37.03 -11.33
C GLY A 97 5.42 -36.26 -10.47
N ARG A 98 6.24 -36.96 -9.69
CA ARG A 98 7.35 -36.33 -8.97
C ARG A 98 8.43 -35.88 -9.95
N PRO A 99 9.14 -34.78 -9.64
CA PRO A 99 10.27 -34.34 -10.46
C PRO A 99 11.29 -35.47 -10.65
N GLY A 100 11.65 -35.78 -11.90
CA GLY A 100 12.60 -36.87 -12.22
C GLY A 100 11.98 -38.27 -12.41
N SER A 101 10.69 -38.45 -12.25
CA SER A 101 10.01 -39.69 -12.67
C SER A 101 9.87 -39.69 -14.19
N GLU A 102 10.30 -40.77 -14.87
CA GLU A 102 10.22 -40.90 -16.32
C GLU A 102 8.78 -40.80 -16.82
N ALA A 103 8.46 -39.74 -17.56
CA ALA A 103 7.21 -39.61 -18.31
C ALA A 103 7.34 -40.39 -19.64
N GLY A 104 7.47 -41.71 -19.59
CA GLY A 104 7.86 -42.52 -20.76
C GLY A 104 6.78 -43.41 -21.35
N ALA A 105 5.59 -43.54 -20.77
CA ALA A 105 4.49 -44.30 -21.34
C ALA A 105 3.18 -43.49 -21.24
N THR A 106 2.32 -43.61 -22.26
CA THR A 106 0.96 -43.07 -22.22
C THR A 106 0.29 -43.54 -20.92
N PRO A 107 -0.07 -42.66 -20.00
CA PRO A 107 -0.57 -43.09 -18.70
C PRO A 107 -1.86 -43.88 -18.89
N GLN A 108 -1.83 -45.18 -18.58
CA GLN A 108 -2.98 -46.08 -18.73
C GLN A 108 -4.25 -45.53 -18.07
N VAL A 109 -4.08 -44.75 -16.99
CA VAL A 109 -5.21 -44.13 -16.29
C VAL A 109 -6.02 -43.16 -17.18
N LEU A 110 -5.40 -42.45 -18.12
CA LEU A 110 -6.12 -41.59 -19.05
C LEU A 110 -7.00 -42.41 -19.99
N LEU A 111 -6.47 -43.54 -20.48
CA LEU A 111 -7.23 -44.49 -21.31
C LEU A 111 -8.39 -45.15 -20.51
N ASP A 112 -8.14 -45.54 -19.28
CA ASP A 112 -9.17 -46.10 -18.37
C ASP A 112 -10.30 -45.10 -18.10
N LEU A 113 -10.01 -43.83 -18.11
CA LEU A 113 -11.00 -42.75 -18.00
C LEU A 113 -11.66 -42.39 -19.34
N GLY A 114 -11.31 -43.12 -20.43
CA GLY A 114 -11.86 -42.95 -21.78
C GLY A 114 -11.37 -41.66 -22.44
N LEU A 115 -10.17 -41.23 -22.09
CA LEU A 115 -9.47 -40.13 -22.70
C LEU A 115 -8.50 -40.67 -23.77
N THR A 116 -8.32 -39.93 -24.85
CA THR A 116 -7.34 -40.25 -25.90
C THR A 116 -6.19 -39.27 -25.84
N PRO A 117 -5.13 -39.56 -25.08
CA PRO A 117 -4.01 -38.66 -24.95
C PRO A 117 -3.18 -38.58 -26.25
N VAL A 118 -2.75 -37.39 -26.61
CA VAL A 118 -1.77 -37.09 -27.64
C VAL A 118 -0.62 -36.34 -26.95
N ASP A 119 0.62 -36.80 -27.15
CA ASP A 119 1.80 -36.22 -26.48
C ASP A 119 1.69 -36.08 -24.95
N GLY A 120 1.04 -37.05 -24.31
CA GLY A 120 0.89 -37.12 -22.84
C GLY A 120 -0.26 -36.28 -22.27
N ALA A 121 -1.03 -35.56 -23.09
CA ALA A 121 -2.20 -34.79 -22.66
C ALA A 121 -3.46 -35.16 -23.45
N ALA A 122 -4.63 -35.08 -22.84
CA ALA A 122 -5.91 -35.25 -23.50
C ALA A 122 -6.69 -33.92 -23.59
N PRO A 123 -7.63 -33.77 -24.56
CA PRO A 123 -8.31 -32.50 -24.82
C PRO A 123 -9.02 -31.87 -23.62
N ALA A 124 -9.23 -30.55 -23.67
CA ALA A 124 -9.73 -29.69 -22.58
C ALA A 124 -11.18 -29.22 -22.81
N GLY A 125 -12.13 -30.08 -23.08
CA GLY A 125 -13.54 -29.68 -23.23
C GLY A 125 -14.31 -29.70 -21.90
N ILE A 126 -15.25 -28.77 -21.68
CA ILE A 126 -16.10 -28.75 -20.49
C ILE A 126 -16.99 -29.99 -20.39
N ASP A 127 -17.53 -30.46 -21.52
CA ASP A 127 -18.35 -31.70 -21.57
C ASP A 127 -17.47 -32.93 -21.28
N LEU A 128 -16.22 -32.92 -21.78
CA LEU A 128 -15.29 -34.00 -21.53
C LEU A 128 -14.86 -34.01 -20.05
N LEU A 129 -14.73 -32.84 -19.43
CA LEU A 129 -14.48 -32.72 -18.00
C LEU A 129 -15.62 -33.35 -17.21
N GLY A 130 -16.88 -33.03 -17.50
CA GLY A 130 -18.06 -33.64 -16.84
C GLY A 130 -18.09 -35.17 -16.98
N ALA A 131 -17.88 -35.67 -18.20
CA ALA A 131 -17.82 -37.10 -18.46
C ALA A 131 -16.68 -37.79 -17.72
N THR A 132 -15.50 -37.14 -17.66
CA THR A 132 -14.33 -37.67 -16.93
C THR A 132 -14.55 -37.65 -15.43
N LEU A 133 -15.18 -36.63 -14.84
CA LEU A 133 -15.57 -36.61 -13.42
C LEU A 133 -16.45 -37.80 -13.07
N GLN A 134 -17.43 -38.12 -13.92
CA GLN A 134 -18.31 -39.27 -13.70
C GLN A 134 -17.53 -40.60 -13.71
N ARG A 135 -16.63 -40.80 -14.66
CA ARG A 135 -15.79 -42.01 -14.75
C ARG A 135 -14.80 -42.09 -13.59
N LEU A 136 -14.19 -40.98 -13.21
CA LEU A 136 -13.26 -40.86 -12.08
C LEU A 136 -13.92 -41.30 -10.78
N VAL A 137 -15.07 -40.71 -10.43
CA VAL A 137 -15.77 -40.99 -9.17
C VAL A 137 -16.21 -42.46 -9.07
N ASN A 138 -16.66 -43.05 -10.19
CA ASN A 138 -17.12 -44.44 -10.25
C ASN A 138 -16.00 -45.47 -10.49
N ARG A 139 -14.77 -45.01 -10.80
CA ARG A 139 -13.64 -45.91 -11.07
C ARG A 139 -13.38 -46.81 -9.86
N SER A 140 -13.18 -48.13 -10.10
CA SER A 140 -12.73 -49.10 -9.11
C SER A 140 -11.20 -49.16 -9.03
N GLY A 141 -10.64 -49.74 -7.96
CA GLY A 141 -9.19 -49.86 -7.74
C GLY A 141 -8.64 -48.82 -6.76
N GLU A 142 -7.35 -48.58 -6.80
CA GLU A 142 -6.69 -47.61 -5.93
C GLU A 142 -7.20 -46.18 -6.17
N PRO A 143 -7.31 -45.37 -5.11
CA PRO A 143 -7.82 -44.01 -5.24
C PRO A 143 -6.86 -43.10 -6.04
N ILE A 144 -7.46 -42.32 -6.92
CA ILE A 144 -6.78 -41.30 -7.71
C ILE A 144 -7.38 -39.92 -7.44
N ALA A 145 -6.62 -38.87 -7.64
CA ALA A 145 -7.07 -37.49 -7.45
C ALA A 145 -7.05 -36.71 -8.77
N LEU A 146 -8.01 -35.82 -8.95
CA LEU A 146 -8.03 -34.86 -10.07
C LEU A 146 -7.97 -33.43 -9.53
N ILE A 147 -6.98 -32.68 -9.96
CA ILE A 147 -6.86 -31.23 -9.74
C ILE A 147 -7.47 -30.54 -10.95
N VAL A 148 -8.58 -29.83 -10.75
CA VAL A 148 -9.19 -28.95 -11.75
C VAL A 148 -8.62 -27.56 -11.55
N ASP A 149 -7.58 -27.26 -12.30
CA ASP A 149 -6.89 -25.98 -12.24
C ASP A 149 -7.62 -24.92 -13.07
N PHE A 150 -7.44 -23.64 -12.74
CA PHE A 150 -8.17 -22.53 -13.35
C PHE A 150 -9.70 -22.67 -13.32
N ALA A 151 -10.24 -23.35 -12.30
CA ALA A 151 -11.68 -23.55 -12.18
C ALA A 151 -12.48 -22.23 -12.12
N SER A 152 -11.86 -21.13 -11.70
CA SER A 152 -12.41 -19.76 -11.80
C SER A 152 -12.75 -19.33 -13.23
N ARG A 153 -12.27 -20.02 -14.25
CA ARG A 153 -12.51 -19.72 -15.67
C ARG A 153 -13.52 -20.65 -16.32
N LEU A 154 -14.10 -21.56 -15.55
CA LEU A 154 -15.13 -22.49 -16.03
C LEU A 154 -16.49 -21.78 -16.23
N ALA A 155 -16.80 -20.77 -15.45
CA ALA A 155 -17.99 -19.97 -15.58
C ALA A 155 -17.63 -18.51 -15.87
N VAL A 156 -18.34 -17.90 -16.81
CA VAL A 156 -18.21 -16.46 -17.09
C VAL A 156 -18.94 -15.64 -16.01
N ARG A 157 -20.12 -16.12 -15.60
CA ARG A 157 -20.96 -15.49 -14.56
C ARG A 157 -21.67 -16.57 -13.75
N ASN A 158 -21.46 -16.59 -12.44
CA ASN A 158 -22.08 -17.57 -11.56
C ASN A 158 -23.59 -17.40 -11.37
N ASP A 159 -24.10 -16.20 -11.62
CA ASP A 159 -25.54 -15.88 -11.60
C ASP A 159 -26.26 -16.14 -12.93
N ALA A 160 -25.52 -16.45 -14.00
CA ALA A 160 -26.05 -16.69 -15.34
C ALA A 160 -25.23 -17.75 -16.09
N LEU A 161 -25.23 -18.98 -15.56
CA LEU A 161 -24.52 -20.11 -16.16
C LEU A 161 -25.12 -20.52 -17.51
N SER A 162 -24.28 -20.87 -18.46
CA SER A 162 -24.70 -21.58 -19.68
C SER A 162 -25.18 -23.01 -19.36
N ALA A 163 -25.88 -23.63 -20.28
CA ALA A 163 -26.37 -25.01 -20.10
C ALA A 163 -25.25 -26.01 -19.78
N ALA A 164 -24.09 -25.90 -20.45
CA ALA A 164 -22.94 -26.78 -20.23
C ALA A 164 -22.30 -26.55 -18.86
N GLU A 165 -22.14 -25.29 -18.44
CA GLU A 165 -21.61 -24.93 -17.13
C GLU A 165 -22.54 -25.42 -15.99
N HIS A 166 -23.84 -25.16 -16.13
CA HIS A 166 -24.84 -25.62 -15.16
C HIS A 166 -24.84 -27.16 -15.07
N GLN A 167 -24.75 -27.86 -16.20
CA GLN A 167 -24.68 -29.31 -16.24
C GLN A 167 -23.42 -29.83 -15.54
N LEU A 168 -22.24 -29.25 -15.79
CA LEU A 168 -20.98 -29.64 -15.16
C LEU A 168 -21.06 -29.52 -13.63
N PHE A 169 -21.49 -28.36 -13.12
CA PHE A 169 -21.56 -28.14 -11.67
C PHE A 169 -22.66 -28.99 -11.00
N THR A 170 -23.77 -29.22 -11.68
CA THR A 170 -24.81 -30.16 -11.20
C THR A 170 -24.26 -31.59 -11.13
N GLN A 171 -23.53 -32.03 -12.14
CA GLN A 171 -22.86 -33.33 -12.09
C GLN A 171 -21.85 -33.41 -10.94
N ALA A 172 -21.02 -32.36 -10.73
CA ALA A 172 -20.08 -32.28 -9.63
C ALA A 172 -20.77 -32.43 -8.27
N LEU A 173 -21.92 -31.73 -8.08
CA LEU A 173 -22.72 -31.84 -6.86
C LEU A 173 -23.24 -33.27 -6.65
N VAL A 174 -23.90 -33.85 -7.63
CA VAL A 174 -24.45 -35.24 -7.55
C VAL A 174 -23.33 -36.24 -7.29
N LEU A 175 -22.22 -36.13 -8.03
CA LEU A 175 -21.08 -37.05 -7.89
C LEU A 175 -20.40 -36.92 -6.52
N SER A 176 -20.43 -35.75 -5.89
CA SER A 176 -19.90 -35.57 -4.53
C SER A 176 -20.62 -36.48 -3.53
N HIS A 177 -21.92 -36.66 -3.68
CA HIS A 177 -22.77 -37.52 -2.84
C HIS A 177 -22.66 -39.00 -3.20
N GLN A 178 -22.44 -39.32 -4.47
CA GLN A 178 -22.32 -40.71 -4.96
C GLN A 178 -20.94 -41.32 -4.69
N ALA A 179 -19.93 -40.52 -4.43
CA ALA A 179 -18.56 -40.94 -4.21
C ALA A 179 -18.46 -41.95 -3.05
N ARG A 180 -17.71 -43.03 -3.28
CA ARG A 180 -17.46 -44.10 -2.29
C ARG A 180 -15.99 -44.08 -1.89
N SER A 181 -15.73 -44.21 -0.58
CA SER A 181 -14.36 -44.32 -0.06
C SER A 181 -13.77 -45.69 -0.30
N ARG A 182 -12.47 -45.76 -0.44
CA ARG A 182 -11.68 -46.99 -0.68
C ARG A 182 -10.44 -46.99 0.18
N PRO A 183 -9.96 -48.16 0.63
CA PRO A 183 -8.74 -48.25 1.40
C PRO A 183 -7.54 -47.85 0.53
N ALA A 184 -6.68 -46.95 1.03
CA ALA A 184 -5.48 -46.50 0.36
C ALA A 184 -4.28 -46.42 1.30
N GLY A 185 -3.09 -46.55 0.73
CA GLY A 185 -1.82 -46.55 1.43
C GLY A 185 -1.63 -47.72 2.38
N GLU A 186 -0.45 -47.79 3.00
CA GLU A 186 -0.08 -48.89 3.93
C GLU A 186 -1.03 -49.00 5.13
N GLN A 187 -1.57 -47.87 5.61
CA GLN A 187 -2.50 -47.83 6.74
C GLN A 187 -3.96 -48.10 6.34
N ARG A 188 -4.23 -48.42 5.07
CA ARG A 188 -5.57 -48.68 4.51
C ARG A 188 -6.62 -47.63 4.91
N LYS A 189 -6.23 -46.33 4.94
CA LYS A 189 -7.15 -45.22 5.22
C LYS A 189 -8.22 -45.13 4.12
N PRO A 190 -9.47 -44.80 4.48
CA PRO A 190 -10.53 -44.66 3.49
C PRO A 190 -10.36 -43.35 2.72
N PHE A 191 -9.98 -43.40 1.44
CA PHE A 191 -9.95 -42.23 0.55
C PHE A 191 -10.98 -42.36 -0.57
N PHE A 192 -11.44 -41.20 -1.06
CA PHE A 192 -12.27 -41.12 -2.25
C PHE A 192 -11.39 -40.95 -3.50
N ASN A 193 -11.94 -41.22 -4.68
CA ASN A 193 -11.43 -40.61 -5.88
C ASN A 193 -11.79 -39.13 -5.78
N SER A 194 -10.82 -38.30 -5.42
CA SER A 194 -11.07 -36.91 -4.99
C SER A 194 -10.95 -35.92 -6.13
N VAL A 195 -11.79 -34.87 -6.09
CA VAL A 195 -11.72 -33.73 -7.01
C VAL A 195 -11.33 -32.49 -6.22
N LEU A 196 -10.29 -31.80 -6.68
CA LEU A 196 -9.76 -30.58 -6.06
C LEU A 196 -9.92 -29.42 -7.04
N TRP A 197 -10.79 -28.48 -6.72
CA TRP A 197 -11.08 -27.30 -7.52
C TRP A 197 -10.16 -26.16 -7.12
N GLY A 198 -9.26 -25.72 -8.01
CA GLY A 198 -8.39 -24.57 -7.80
C GLY A 198 -9.06 -23.29 -8.29
N VAL A 199 -9.44 -22.40 -7.36
CA VAL A 199 -10.13 -21.13 -7.64
C VAL A 199 -9.40 -19.94 -7.04
N GLU A 200 -9.52 -18.76 -7.67
CA GLU A 200 -8.91 -17.54 -7.18
C GLU A 200 -9.71 -16.95 -6.00
N LYS A 201 -11.03 -17.07 -6.04
CA LYS A 201 -11.96 -16.61 -4.98
C LYS A 201 -13.01 -17.67 -4.70
N GLU A 202 -13.53 -17.70 -3.48
CA GLU A 202 -14.60 -18.63 -3.10
C GLU A 202 -15.85 -18.48 -3.99
N GLY A 203 -16.23 -17.24 -4.31
CA GLY A 203 -17.38 -16.93 -5.18
C GLY A 203 -17.16 -17.18 -6.68
N ASP A 204 -16.07 -17.80 -7.10
CA ASP A 204 -15.82 -18.17 -8.51
C ASP A 204 -16.57 -19.45 -8.93
N LEU A 205 -17.13 -20.19 -7.97
CA LEU A 205 -18.03 -21.32 -8.20
C LEU A 205 -19.44 -21.01 -7.70
N PRO A 206 -20.47 -21.67 -8.25
CA PRO A 206 -21.85 -21.44 -7.82
C PRO A 206 -22.06 -21.75 -6.33
N ASP A 207 -22.75 -20.85 -5.61
CA ASP A 207 -23.01 -20.99 -4.17
C ASP A 207 -23.72 -22.29 -3.81
N TRP A 208 -24.67 -22.75 -4.64
CA TRP A 208 -25.42 -23.98 -4.41
C TRP A 208 -24.55 -25.25 -4.52
N LEU A 209 -23.35 -25.19 -5.11
CA LEU A 209 -22.37 -26.28 -5.08
C LEU A 209 -21.61 -26.31 -3.75
N LEU A 210 -21.36 -25.14 -3.17
CA LEU A 210 -20.48 -24.96 -2.00
C LEU A 210 -21.25 -25.02 -0.69
N VAL A 211 -22.38 -24.28 -0.61
CA VAL A 211 -23.15 -24.10 0.62
C VAL A 211 -23.89 -25.38 0.95
N ASP A 212 -23.85 -25.78 2.23
CA ASP A 212 -24.53 -26.96 2.77
C ASP A 212 -24.17 -28.30 2.08
N ASN A 213 -23.05 -28.38 1.37
CA ASN A 213 -22.57 -29.63 0.80
C ASN A 213 -21.68 -30.40 1.81
N PRO A 214 -22.21 -31.45 2.49
CA PRO A 214 -21.44 -32.17 3.51
C PRO A 214 -20.28 -33.01 2.94
N ARG A 215 -20.20 -33.15 1.63
CA ARG A 215 -19.17 -33.93 0.92
C ARG A 215 -18.06 -33.09 0.36
N LEU A 216 -18.23 -31.79 0.37
CA LEU A 216 -17.27 -30.78 -0.11
C LEU A 216 -16.60 -30.08 1.08
N ARG A 217 -15.35 -29.67 0.94
CA ARG A 217 -14.63 -28.85 1.90
C ARG A 217 -13.98 -27.68 1.20
N HIS A 218 -14.31 -26.47 1.62
CA HIS A 218 -13.58 -25.26 1.23
C HIS A 218 -12.37 -25.05 2.14
N ILE A 219 -11.20 -24.78 1.53
CA ILE A 219 -9.92 -24.54 2.22
C ILE A 219 -9.26 -23.30 1.62
N PRO A 220 -9.16 -22.20 2.35
CA PRO A 220 -8.46 -21.00 1.89
C PRO A 220 -6.95 -21.22 1.93
N VAL A 221 -6.28 -20.94 0.81
CA VAL A 221 -4.83 -20.93 0.65
C VAL A 221 -4.32 -19.55 0.94
N SER A 222 -3.68 -19.34 2.07
CA SER A 222 -3.14 -18.05 2.49
C SER A 222 -1.83 -17.71 1.78
N LYS A 223 -1.47 -16.41 1.78
CA LYS A 223 -0.13 -15.97 1.40
C LYS A 223 0.92 -16.56 2.35
N PRO A 224 2.19 -16.64 1.92
CA PRO A 224 3.25 -17.23 2.74
C PRO A 224 3.40 -16.49 4.08
N ASP A 225 3.34 -17.26 5.15
CA ASP A 225 3.53 -16.78 6.51
C ASP A 225 5.01 -16.50 6.83
N GLN A 226 5.27 -15.98 8.03
CA GLN A 226 6.65 -15.70 8.45
C GLN A 226 7.55 -16.95 8.48
N PRO A 227 7.11 -18.13 9.00
CA PRO A 227 7.91 -19.34 8.96
C PRO A 227 8.30 -19.77 7.55
N ALA A 228 7.38 -19.76 6.59
CA ALA A 228 7.65 -20.11 5.20
C ALA A 228 8.69 -19.16 4.56
N ARG A 229 8.53 -17.84 4.76
CA ARG A 229 9.48 -16.83 4.25
C ARG A 229 10.85 -16.97 4.92
N ARG A 230 10.89 -17.25 6.23
CA ARG A 230 12.14 -17.45 6.98
C ARG A 230 12.90 -18.70 6.50
N ALA A 231 12.19 -19.77 6.18
CA ALA A 231 12.81 -20.99 5.69
C ALA A 231 13.46 -20.84 4.31
N LEU A 232 12.85 -20.02 3.44
CA LEU A 232 13.33 -19.81 2.06
C LEU A 232 14.34 -18.66 1.92
N ALA A 233 14.31 -17.64 2.77
CA ALA A 233 15.12 -16.44 2.64
C ALA A 233 16.62 -16.73 2.52
N PRO A 234 17.27 -17.60 3.33
CA PRO A 234 18.70 -17.86 3.20
C PRO A 234 19.07 -18.47 1.84
N ALA A 235 18.26 -19.39 1.31
CA ALA A 235 18.49 -20.01 0.01
C ALA A 235 18.40 -18.98 -1.14
N LEU A 236 17.41 -18.08 -1.07
CA LEU A 236 17.23 -17.02 -2.05
C LEU A 236 18.40 -16.03 -2.04
N LEU A 237 18.86 -15.62 -0.87
CA LEU A 237 19.87 -14.58 -0.71
C LEU A 237 21.30 -15.07 -0.97
N ARG A 238 21.60 -16.36 -0.83
CA ARG A 238 22.95 -16.92 -1.14
C ARG A 238 23.41 -16.57 -2.55
N GLY A 239 22.50 -16.40 -3.49
CA GLY A 239 22.81 -16.01 -4.86
C GLY A 239 23.23 -14.55 -5.04
N LEU A 240 23.11 -13.68 -4.02
CA LEU A 240 23.54 -12.27 -4.02
C LEU A 240 24.91 -12.10 -3.37
N GLY A 241 25.31 -13.01 -2.50
CA GLY A 241 26.61 -13.01 -1.86
C GLY A 241 27.63 -13.76 -2.69
N GLY A 242 28.85 -13.23 -2.87
CA GLY A 242 29.95 -13.94 -3.51
C GLY A 242 30.38 -15.18 -2.70
N ALA A 243 31.28 -15.97 -3.24
CA ALA A 243 31.89 -17.10 -2.54
C ALA A 243 32.58 -16.62 -1.24
N GLY A 244 32.07 -17.04 -0.07
CA GLY A 244 32.69 -16.72 1.23
C GLY A 244 31.87 -15.78 2.14
N VAL A 245 30.59 -15.58 1.89
CA VAL A 245 29.71 -14.81 2.78
C VAL A 245 29.65 -15.47 4.16
N ALA A 246 29.90 -14.68 5.22
CA ALA A 246 29.78 -15.15 6.59
C ALA A 246 28.33 -15.54 6.90
N GLU A 247 28.12 -16.67 7.54
CA GLU A 247 26.77 -17.19 7.85
C GLU A 247 25.98 -16.19 8.72
N GLU A 248 26.63 -15.46 9.60
CA GLU A 248 26.00 -14.41 10.43
C GLU A 248 25.43 -13.26 9.58
N ALA A 249 26.16 -12.81 8.56
CA ALA A 249 25.71 -11.77 7.65
C ALA A 249 24.50 -12.25 6.82
N LEU A 250 24.52 -13.51 6.37
CA LEU A 250 23.41 -14.12 5.66
C LEU A 250 22.15 -14.20 6.55
N GLN A 251 22.30 -14.60 7.80
CA GLN A 251 21.18 -14.69 8.75
C GLN A 251 20.59 -13.32 9.07
N GLN A 252 21.42 -12.30 9.23
CA GLN A 252 20.98 -10.93 9.46
C GLN A 252 20.24 -10.37 8.24
N ALA A 253 20.77 -10.56 7.04
CA ALA A 253 20.12 -10.15 5.79
C ALA A 253 18.78 -10.91 5.61
N ALA A 254 18.74 -12.22 5.90
CA ALA A 254 17.52 -13.02 5.83
C ALA A 254 16.45 -12.52 6.83
N ALA A 255 16.84 -12.18 8.06
CA ALA A 255 15.91 -11.61 9.03
C ALA A 255 15.31 -10.29 8.53
N THR A 256 16.17 -9.37 8.04
CA THR A 256 15.73 -8.10 7.44
C THR A 256 14.82 -8.31 6.24
N PHE A 257 15.14 -9.27 5.37
CA PHE A 257 14.34 -9.61 4.20
C PHE A 257 12.95 -10.11 4.60
N VAL A 258 12.87 -11.03 5.57
CA VAL A 258 11.60 -11.58 6.07
C VAL A 258 10.72 -10.49 6.71
N GLU A 259 11.32 -9.59 7.50
CA GLU A 259 10.58 -8.47 8.11
C GLU A 259 9.97 -7.54 7.05
N ASN A 260 10.75 -7.23 6.01
CA ASN A 260 10.33 -6.27 4.98
C ASN A 260 9.42 -6.88 3.90
N THR A 261 9.29 -8.21 3.79
CA THR A 261 8.48 -8.89 2.77
C THR A 261 7.13 -9.38 3.29
N GLU A 262 6.66 -8.89 4.43
CA GLU A 262 5.36 -9.27 4.98
C GLU A 262 4.21 -9.00 4.00
N GLY A 263 3.38 -10.05 3.75
CA GLY A 263 2.23 -9.99 2.86
C GLY A 263 2.53 -10.00 1.37
N LEU A 264 3.80 -10.21 0.98
CA LEU A 264 4.22 -10.48 -0.39
C LEU A 264 4.11 -11.98 -0.72
N LEU A 265 4.08 -12.29 -2.01
CA LEU A 265 4.07 -13.64 -2.54
C LEU A 265 5.50 -14.23 -2.57
N LEU A 266 5.67 -15.55 -2.67
CA LEU A 266 7.00 -16.13 -2.88
C LEU A 266 7.56 -15.77 -4.26
N LEU A 267 6.71 -15.60 -5.25
CA LEU A 267 7.11 -15.05 -6.56
C LEU A 267 7.66 -13.64 -6.43
N ASP A 268 7.08 -12.79 -5.58
CA ASP A 268 7.60 -11.44 -5.30
C ASP A 268 8.99 -11.51 -4.66
N LEU A 269 9.20 -12.44 -3.71
CA LEU A 269 10.49 -12.62 -3.06
C LEU A 269 11.58 -12.99 -4.08
N ASN A 270 11.26 -13.91 -4.99
CA ASN A 270 12.16 -14.26 -6.10
C ASN A 270 12.44 -13.05 -7.01
N ALA A 271 11.41 -12.29 -7.37
CA ALA A 271 11.54 -11.11 -8.21
C ALA A 271 12.42 -10.04 -7.56
N ILE A 272 12.26 -9.81 -6.25
CA ILE A 272 13.09 -8.86 -5.48
C ILE A 272 14.56 -9.28 -5.51
N VAL A 273 14.86 -10.56 -5.32
CA VAL A 273 16.24 -11.06 -5.37
C VAL A 273 16.83 -10.94 -6.78
N GLN A 274 16.05 -11.20 -7.81
CA GLN A 274 16.47 -10.98 -9.20
C GLN A 274 16.72 -9.49 -9.48
N LEU A 275 15.84 -8.61 -9.01
CA LEU A 275 16.03 -7.16 -9.11
C LEU A 275 17.34 -6.73 -8.44
N ALA A 276 17.58 -7.18 -7.21
CA ALA A 276 18.81 -6.89 -6.48
C ALA A 276 20.06 -7.35 -7.26
N ARG A 277 19.99 -8.52 -7.91
CA ARG A 277 21.08 -9.06 -8.74
C ARG A 277 21.33 -8.21 -9.98
N VAL A 278 20.27 -7.84 -10.69
CA VAL A 278 20.36 -7.02 -11.92
C VAL A 278 20.91 -5.62 -11.60
N GLU A 279 20.52 -5.05 -10.48
CA GLU A 279 20.98 -3.73 -10.04
C GLU A 279 22.34 -3.76 -9.30
N GLY A 280 22.95 -4.93 -9.14
CA GLY A 280 24.24 -5.06 -8.45
C GLY A 280 24.19 -4.67 -6.97
N LEU A 281 23.04 -4.82 -6.31
CA LEU A 281 22.90 -4.52 -4.89
C LEU A 281 23.52 -5.61 -4.04
N ALA A 282 24.36 -5.21 -3.10
CA ALA A 282 24.92 -6.13 -2.12
C ALA A 282 23.81 -6.69 -1.19
N MET A 283 24.02 -7.88 -0.67
CA MET A 283 23.06 -8.59 0.18
C MET A 283 22.66 -7.77 1.44
N GLU A 284 23.58 -7.00 2.00
CA GLU A 284 23.36 -6.11 3.15
C GLU A 284 22.34 -4.99 2.83
N ARG A 285 22.17 -4.69 1.55
CA ARG A 285 21.23 -3.69 1.04
C ARG A 285 19.92 -4.28 0.54
N ILE A 286 19.59 -5.50 0.92
CA ILE A 286 18.38 -6.18 0.45
C ILE A 286 17.08 -5.42 0.81
N ALA A 287 17.07 -4.67 1.90
CA ALA A 287 15.95 -3.82 2.27
C ALA A 287 15.66 -2.74 1.21
N ASP A 288 16.71 -2.22 0.54
CA ASP A 288 16.56 -1.26 -0.56
C ASP A 288 15.89 -1.92 -1.77
N ALA A 289 16.26 -3.16 -2.11
CA ALA A 289 15.63 -3.90 -3.20
C ALA A 289 14.14 -4.17 -2.92
N VAL A 290 13.80 -4.57 -1.69
CA VAL A 290 12.41 -4.74 -1.29
C VAL A 290 11.62 -3.43 -1.43
N ARG A 291 12.20 -2.33 -0.99
CA ARG A 291 11.58 -1.01 -1.09
C ARG A 291 11.35 -0.61 -2.54
N ARG A 292 12.37 -0.73 -3.40
CA ARG A 292 12.26 -0.43 -4.84
C ARG A 292 11.20 -1.27 -5.52
N TYR A 293 11.14 -2.56 -5.22
CA TYR A 293 10.12 -3.46 -5.75
C TYR A 293 8.70 -3.04 -5.35
N LYS A 294 8.49 -2.73 -4.05
CA LYS A 294 7.17 -2.32 -3.52
C LYS A 294 6.67 -1.01 -4.13
N VAL A 295 7.58 -0.07 -4.35
CA VAL A 295 7.27 1.27 -4.84
C VAL A 295 7.27 1.35 -6.37
N GLY A 296 7.92 0.38 -7.04
CA GLY A 296 7.98 0.32 -8.50
C GLY A 296 8.96 1.33 -9.13
N VAL A 297 10.02 1.72 -8.41
CA VAL A 297 10.98 2.72 -8.88
C VAL A 297 12.40 2.18 -8.94
N THR A 298 13.14 2.60 -9.96
CA THR A 298 14.53 2.19 -10.19
C THR A 298 15.55 3.06 -9.46
N GLU A 299 15.18 4.30 -9.13
CA GLU A 299 16.04 5.28 -8.47
C GLU A 299 15.41 5.79 -7.17
N ASP A 300 16.24 6.16 -6.21
CA ASP A 300 15.80 6.76 -4.94
C ASP A 300 16.01 8.27 -4.98
N PRO A 301 14.96 9.09 -5.22
CA PRO A 301 15.06 10.54 -5.20
C PRO A 301 15.56 11.09 -3.86
N TRP A 302 15.31 10.41 -2.72
CA TRP A 302 15.81 10.84 -1.42
C TRP A 302 17.34 10.85 -1.33
N LEU A 303 18.01 9.93 -2.05
CA LEU A 303 19.48 9.90 -2.13
C LEU A 303 20.05 11.00 -3.04
N LYS A 304 19.24 11.51 -3.97
CA LYS A 304 19.62 12.57 -4.91
C LYS A 304 19.41 13.98 -4.35
N ILE A 305 18.75 14.11 -3.20
CA ILE A 305 18.53 15.42 -2.59
C ILE A 305 19.88 16.07 -2.26
N ASP A 306 20.05 17.29 -2.75
CA ASP A 306 21.24 18.10 -2.47
C ASP A 306 21.32 18.47 -0.98
N ARG A 307 22.21 17.81 -0.28
CA ARG A 307 22.44 18.07 1.16
C ARG A 307 22.90 19.50 1.43
N GLN A 308 23.56 20.15 0.47
CA GLN A 308 24.01 21.53 0.63
C GLN A 308 22.80 22.49 0.58
N ARG A 309 21.86 22.22 -0.31
CA ARG A 309 20.58 22.93 -0.36
C ARG A 309 19.78 22.78 0.93
N ILE A 310 19.78 21.59 1.53
CA ILE A 310 19.13 21.37 2.83
C ILE A 310 19.83 22.10 3.99
N ARG A 311 21.14 22.29 3.94
CA ARG A 311 21.86 23.11 4.93
C ARG A 311 21.42 24.58 4.87
N GLN A 312 21.07 25.06 3.68
CA GLN A 312 20.60 26.43 3.44
C GLN A 312 19.05 26.53 3.49
N ALA A 313 18.36 25.44 3.81
CA ALA A 313 16.92 25.35 3.75
C ALA A 313 16.20 26.38 4.62
N ASP A 314 16.75 26.69 5.79
CA ASP A 314 16.17 27.70 6.69
C ASP A 314 16.03 29.07 6.01
N GLU A 315 17.07 29.52 5.34
CA GLU A 315 17.06 30.78 4.59
C GLU A 315 16.09 30.71 3.39
N ILE A 316 16.13 29.61 2.62
CA ILE A 316 15.28 29.42 1.44
C ILE A 316 13.81 29.45 1.83
N VAL A 317 13.44 28.71 2.88
CA VAL A 317 12.04 28.62 3.33
C VAL A 317 11.56 29.93 3.93
N ARG A 318 12.37 30.61 4.74
CA ARG A 318 12.02 31.92 5.35
C ARG A 318 11.85 33.05 4.34
N ARG A 319 12.42 32.95 3.14
CA ARG A 319 12.16 33.89 2.05
C ARG A 319 10.70 33.83 1.58
N ARG A 320 10.08 32.63 1.58
CA ARG A 320 8.69 32.41 1.14
C ARG A 320 7.69 32.42 2.31
N VAL A 321 8.05 31.85 3.46
CA VAL A 321 7.20 31.75 4.66
C VAL A 321 7.74 32.70 5.74
N LYS A 322 7.07 33.84 5.90
CA LYS A 322 7.49 34.91 6.81
C LYS A 322 6.90 34.73 8.20
N GLY A 323 7.66 35.14 9.22
CA GLY A 323 7.19 35.23 10.61
C GLY A 323 6.91 33.91 11.32
N GLN A 324 7.28 32.76 10.75
CA GLN A 324 6.95 31.42 11.26
C GLN A 324 8.21 30.60 11.61
N GLN A 325 9.16 31.24 12.34
CA GLN A 325 10.45 30.61 12.63
C GLN A 325 10.32 29.22 13.28
N HIS A 326 9.46 29.08 14.28
CA HIS A 326 9.23 27.80 14.97
C HIS A 326 8.73 26.73 14.00
N ALA A 327 7.71 27.06 13.20
CA ALA A 327 7.13 26.15 12.23
C ALA A 327 8.16 25.71 11.17
N VAL A 328 8.96 26.63 10.66
CA VAL A 328 10.02 26.35 9.68
C VAL A 328 11.08 25.42 10.29
N THR A 329 11.61 25.75 11.47
CA THR A 329 12.64 24.93 12.13
C THR A 329 12.13 23.52 12.39
N HIS A 330 10.93 23.37 12.97
CA HIS A 330 10.34 22.06 13.26
C HIS A 330 10.11 21.23 11.98
N MET A 331 9.57 21.85 10.93
CA MET A 331 9.37 21.17 9.64
C MET A 331 10.70 20.72 9.01
N LEU A 332 11.75 21.54 9.10
CA LEU A 332 13.07 21.17 8.61
C LEU A 332 13.71 20.05 9.41
N ASP A 333 13.43 19.92 10.69
CA ASP A 333 13.87 18.79 11.50
C ASP A 333 13.18 17.48 11.09
N ILE A 334 11.88 17.53 10.73
CA ILE A 334 11.18 16.38 10.14
C ILE A 334 11.84 15.99 8.82
N VAL A 335 12.14 16.96 7.94
CA VAL A 335 12.84 16.71 6.67
C VAL A 335 14.22 16.08 6.88
N LYS A 336 15.02 16.63 7.81
CA LYS A 336 16.35 16.07 8.13
C LYS A 336 16.26 14.64 8.66
N ARG A 337 15.27 14.35 9.54
CA ARG A 337 15.00 12.96 10.02
C ARG A 337 14.61 12.03 8.86
N ALA A 338 13.76 12.49 7.94
CA ALA A 338 13.36 11.73 6.76
C ALA A 338 14.56 11.36 5.87
N MET A 339 15.51 12.29 5.70
CA MET A 339 16.72 12.09 4.89
C MET A 339 17.77 11.21 5.58
N THR A 340 17.93 11.34 6.89
CA THR A 340 18.97 10.59 7.63
C THR A 340 18.49 9.22 8.07
N GLY A 341 17.18 8.95 8.05
CA GLY A 341 16.60 7.71 8.53
C GLY A 341 16.67 7.56 10.07
N VAL A 342 17.06 8.60 10.80
CA VAL A 342 17.09 8.57 12.28
C VAL A 342 15.65 8.45 12.80
N GLY A 343 15.40 7.40 13.59
CA GLY A 343 14.07 7.10 14.11
C GLY A 343 13.14 6.36 13.13
N ALA A 344 13.64 5.99 11.95
CA ALA A 344 12.85 5.18 11.01
C ALA A 344 12.49 3.82 11.62
N SER A 345 11.27 3.37 11.39
CA SER A 345 10.82 2.04 11.81
C SER A 345 11.67 0.97 11.14
N ARG A 346 12.08 -0.07 11.87
CA ARG A 346 12.77 -1.25 11.32
C ARG A 346 11.98 -1.92 10.19
N LYS A 347 10.66 -1.84 10.22
CA LYS A 347 9.78 -2.39 9.17
C LYS A 347 9.77 -1.59 7.86
N GLY A 348 10.32 -0.36 7.82
CA GLY A 348 10.51 0.43 6.60
C GLY A 348 9.24 0.82 5.83
N ASN A 349 8.04 0.56 6.37
CA ASN A 349 6.79 0.79 5.65
C ASN A 349 6.14 2.15 5.95
N ARG A 350 6.43 2.76 7.12
CA ARG A 350 5.82 4.05 7.51
C ARG A 350 6.24 5.19 6.59
N PRO A 351 5.42 6.25 6.45
CA PRO A 351 5.81 7.45 5.73
C PRO A 351 7.15 8.02 6.19
N ARG A 352 7.88 8.67 5.31
CA ARG A 352 9.19 9.30 5.61
C ARG A 352 9.10 10.32 6.73
N GLY A 353 7.97 11.00 6.82
CA GLY A 353 7.67 11.93 7.90
C GLY A 353 6.19 12.28 7.90
N VAL A 354 5.73 12.76 9.05
CA VAL A 354 4.37 13.25 9.24
C VAL A 354 4.45 14.59 9.92
N ALA A 355 3.70 15.59 9.44
CA ALA A 355 3.56 16.91 10.04
C ALA A 355 2.09 17.30 10.11
N PHE A 356 1.68 17.92 11.21
CA PHE A 356 0.34 18.48 11.39
C PHE A 356 0.47 19.98 11.61
N LEU A 357 0.09 20.78 10.60
CA LEU A 357 0.22 22.22 10.60
C LEU A 357 -1.09 22.87 11.08
N ALA A 358 -1.09 23.41 12.28
CA ALA A 358 -2.26 24.06 12.89
C ALA A 358 -2.06 25.55 13.01
N GLY A 359 -3.14 26.33 12.88
CA GLY A 359 -3.07 27.78 13.06
C GLY A 359 -4.10 28.55 12.24
N PRO A 360 -4.10 29.90 12.32
CA PRO A 360 -5.05 30.75 11.62
C PRO A 360 -5.02 30.58 10.10
N THR A 361 -6.05 31.06 9.42
CA THR A 361 -6.09 31.07 7.96
C THR A 361 -5.11 32.10 7.40
N GLY A 362 -4.44 31.77 6.29
CA GLY A 362 -3.57 32.73 5.58
C GLY A 362 -2.20 32.98 6.21
N VAL A 363 -1.75 32.17 7.18
CA VAL A 363 -0.44 32.33 7.87
C VAL A 363 0.72 31.58 7.19
N GLY A 364 0.47 30.86 6.08
CA GLY A 364 1.52 30.21 5.29
C GLY A 364 1.63 28.69 5.45
N LYS A 365 0.64 27.99 6.05
CA LYS A 365 0.66 26.51 6.22
C LYS A 365 0.86 25.78 4.88
N THR A 366 0.02 26.04 3.91
CA THR A 366 0.09 25.43 2.56
C THR A 366 1.35 25.87 1.81
N GLU A 367 1.80 27.12 1.98
CA GLU A 367 3.03 27.65 1.38
C GLU A 367 4.27 26.93 1.93
N LEU A 368 4.30 26.59 3.22
CA LEU A 368 5.37 25.80 3.81
C LEU A 368 5.47 24.42 3.14
N ALA A 369 4.34 23.72 2.96
CA ALA A 369 4.32 22.42 2.32
C ALA A 369 4.82 22.48 0.86
N LYS A 370 4.39 23.47 0.07
CA LYS A 370 4.87 23.68 -1.30
C LYS A 370 6.36 23.98 -1.34
N THR A 371 6.82 24.88 -0.46
CA THR A 371 8.24 25.25 -0.40
C THR A 371 9.12 24.07 -0.03
N VAL A 372 8.68 23.22 0.91
CA VAL A 372 9.37 21.98 1.27
C VAL A 372 9.39 21.00 0.10
N THR A 373 8.31 20.89 -0.67
CA THR A 373 8.29 20.04 -1.87
C THR A 373 9.34 20.49 -2.89
N SER A 374 9.37 21.79 -3.22
CA SER A 374 10.35 22.36 -4.13
C SER A 374 11.79 22.23 -3.60
N LEU A 375 11.97 22.31 -2.27
CA LEU A 375 13.26 22.11 -1.62
C LEU A 375 13.77 20.68 -1.79
N LEU A 376 12.88 19.69 -1.61
CA LEU A 376 13.21 18.25 -1.65
C LEU A 376 13.38 17.73 -3.07
N PHE A 377 12.47 18.07 -3.97
CA PHE A 377 12.36 17.44 -5.30
C PHE A 377 12.71 18.38 -6.46
N GLY A 378 13.04 19.64 -6.18
CA GLY A 378 13.48 20.62 -7.17
C GLY A 378 12.37 21.48 -7.75
N ASP A 379 11.16 20.97 -7.81
CA ASP A 379 9.96 21.67 -8.31
C ASP A 379 8.72 21.28 -7.48
N GLU A 380 7.56 21.81 -7.87
CA GLU A 380 6.28 21.51 -7.20
C GLU A 380 5.53 20.32 -7.84
N SER A 381 6.11 19.62 -8.82
CA SER A 381 5.46 18.49 -9.50
C SER A 381 5.20 17.30 -8.57
N ALA A 382 6.03 17.15 -7.53
CA ALA A 382 5.88 16.13 -6.50
C ALA A 382 4.93 16.55 -5.34
N TYR A 383 4.20 17.67 -5.50
CA TYR A 383 3.19 18.12 -4.54
C TYR A 383 1.81 17.57 -4.92
N ILE A 384 1.21 16.83 -3.99
CA ILE A 384 -0.13 16.27 -4.12
C ILE A 384 -1.00 16.92 -3.05
N ARG A 385 -2.12 17.54 -3.44
CA ARG A 385 -3.04 18.18 -2.50
C ARG A 385 -4.43 17.57 -2.59
N PHE A 386 -5.00 17.26 -1.43
CA PHE A 386 -6.40 16.91 -1.24
C PHE A 386 -7.06 17.92 -0.31
N ASP A 387 -8.10 18.58 -0.77
CA ASP A 387 -8.93 19.44 0.04
C ASP A 387 -9.99 18.59 0.75
N MET A 388 -9.88 18.47 2.07
CA MET A 388 -10.74 17.59 2.84
C MET A 388 -12.18 18.08 2.95
N SER A 389 -12.46 19.33 2.58
CA SER A 389 -13.83 19.83 2.47
C SER A 389 -14.64 19.11 1.38
N GLU A 390 -13.96 18.64 0.31
CA GLU A 390 -14.57 17.83 -0.75
C GLU A 390 -14.89 16.39 -0.33
N PHE A 391 -14.34 15.96 0.80
CA PHE A 391 -14.44 14.61 1.34
C PHE A 391 -15.25 14.55 2.64
N SER A 392 -16.21 15.46 2.80
CA SER A 392 -17.08 15.55 3.98
C SER A 392 -18.29 14.60 3.96
N ALA A 393 -18.66 14.06 2.81
CA ALA A 393 -19.78 13.14 2.66
C ALA A 393 -19.45 11.71 3.12
N GLU A 394 -20.46 10.93 3.53
CA GLU A 394 -20.30 9.58 4.09
C GLU A 394 -19.57 8.59 3.15
N HIS A 395 -19.80 8.69 1.85
CA HIS A 395 -19.19 7.79 0.85
C HIS A 395 -17.96 8.40 0.15
N ALA A 396 -17.44 9.50 0.64
CA ALA A 396 -16.27 10.16 0.06
C ALA A 396 -14.98 9.31 0.17
N ASP A 397 -14.93 8.36 1.09
CA ASP A 397 -13.84 7.39 1.17
C ASP A 397 -13.72 6.55 -0.11
N GLN A 398 -14.82 6.21 -0.79
CA GLN A 398 -14.80 5.48 -2.06
C GLN A 398 -14.13 6.29 -3.19
N ARG A 399 -14.30 7.61 -3.19
CA ARG A 399 -13.61 8.49 -4.12
C ARG A 399 -12.11 8.51 -3.82
N LEU A 400 -11.73 8.53 -2.53
CA LEU A 400 -10.35 8.60 -2.11
C LEU A 400 -9.56 7.29 -2.39
N ILE A 401 -10.15 6.13 -2.08
CA ILE A 401 -9.48 4.81 -2.16
C ILE A 401 -9.98 3.92 -3.32
N GLY A 402 -11.05 4.31 -4.01
CA GLY A 402 -11.75 3.54 -5.04
C GLY A 402 -12.97 2.81 -4.52
N ALA A 403 -13.97 2.65 -5.39
CA ALA A 403 -15.18 1.90 -5.09
C ALA A 403 -14.90 0.39 -5.00
N PRO A 404 -15.63 -0.36 -4.17
CA PRO A 404 -15.54 -1.82 -4.13
C PRO A 404 -16.15 -2.45 -5.40
N PRO A 405 -15.83 -3.73 -5.70
CA PRO A 405 -16.40 -4.45 -6.84
C PRO A 405 -17.93 -4.38 -6.87
N GLY A 406 -18.50 -4.14 -8.05
CA GLY A 406 -19.95 -4.06 -8.25
C GLY A 406 -20.55 -2.66 -8.07
N TYR A 407 -19.78 -1.67 -7.65
CA TYR A 407 -20.22 -0.28 -7.55
C TYR A 407 -19.77 0.55 -8.76
N VAL A 408 -20.56 1.59 -9.09
CA VAL A 408 -20.21 2.56 -10.14
C VAL A 408 -18.87 3.24 -9.79
N GLY A 409 -17.95 3.31 -10.76
CA GLY A 409 -16.63 3.90 -10.54
C GLY A 409 -15.55 2.92 -10.08
N TYR A 410 -15.84 1.62 -9.95
CA TYR A 410 -14.84 0.60 -9.62
C TYR A 410 -13.63 0.62 -10.57
N ASP A 411 -13.87 0.82 -11.88
CA ASP A 411 -12.80 0.81 -12.90
C ASP A 411 -11.85 2.02 -12.85
N VAL A 412 -12.27 3.11 -12.22
CA VAL A 412 -11.46 4.35 -12.16
C VAL A 412 -10.37 4.26 -11.08
N GLY A 413 -10.61 3.50 -10.01
CA GLY A 413 -9.73 3.47 -8.82
C GLY A 413 -9.90 4.70 -7.93
N GLY A 414 -9.11 4.81 -6.87
CA GLY A 414 -9.18 5.92 -5.93
C GLY A 414 -8.19 7.02 -6.26
N GLU A 415 -8.59 8.27 -6.05
CA GLU A 415 -7.76 9.45 -6.35
C GLU A 415 -6.42 9.43 -5.59
N LEU A 416 -6.45 9.17 -4.27
CA LEU A 416 -5.24 9.08 -3.46
C LEU A 416 -4.36 7.89 -3.86
N THR A 417 -4.97 6.74 -4.07
CA THR A 417 -4.23 5.52 -4.41
C THR A 417 -3.57 5.63 -5.77
N ASN A 418 -4.21 6.26 -6.74
CA ASN A 418 -3.66 6.51 -8.06
C ASN A 418 -2.54 7.56 -8.02
N ALA A 419 -2.75 8.68 -7.31
CA ALA A 419 -1.75 9.75 -7.18
C ALA A 419 -0.44 9.25 -6.56
N ILE A 420 -0.51 8.41 -5.51
CA ILE A 420 0.68 7.83 -4.86
C ILE A 420 1.37 6.79 -5.75
N ARG A 421 0.62 6.00 -6.52
CA ARG A 421 1.24 5.09 -7.51
C ARG A 421 1.99 5.83 -8.59
N GLU A 422 1.45 6.94 -9.06
CA GLU A 422 2.09 7.79 -10.07
C GLU A 422 3.30 8.53 -9.50
N LYS A 423 3.17 9.06 -8.27
CA LYS A 423 4.20 9.88 -7.61
C LYS A 423 4.47 9.39 -6.19
N PRO A 424 5.16 8.26 -6.03
CA PRO A 424 5.43 7.69 -4.70
C PRO A 424 6.36 8.56 -3.84
N PHE A 425 7.27 9.32 -4.49
CA PHE A 425 8.12 10.31 -3.84
C PHE A 425 7.45 11.68 -3.92
N SER A 426 6.67 12.01 -2.92
CA SER A 426 5.86 13.23 -2.91
C SER A 426 5.65 13.78 -1.52
N VAL A 427 5.28 15.05 -1.47
CA VAL A 427 4.66 15.65 -0.30
C VAL A 427 3.15 15.63 -0.51
N VAL A 428 2.45 14.88 0.32
CA VAL A 428 0.99 14.75 0.26
C VAL A 428 0.37 15.65 1.32
N LEU A 429 -0.33 16.67 0.86
CA LEU A 429 -1.05 17.60 1.72
C LEU A 429 -2.53 17.22 1.81
N PHE A 430 -3.00 16.97 3.00
CA PHE A 430 -4.42 16.90 3.33
C PHE A 430 -4.84 18.20 4.00
N ASP A 431 -5.49 19.08 3.23
CA ASP A 431 -5.84 20.43 3.64
C ASP A 431 -7.19 20.44 4.37
N GLU A 432 -7.29 21.17 5.49
CA GLU A 432 -8.48 21.27 6.34
C GLU A 432 -9.02 19.92 6.84
N ILE A 433 -8.14 19.12 7.48
CA ILE A 433 -8.42 17.74 7.91
C ILE A 433 -9.68 17.62 8.78
N GLU A 434 -10.03 18.64 9.54
CA GLU A 434 -11.23 18.72 10.37
C GLU A 434 -12.54 18.69 9.58
N LYS A 435 -12.49 18.88 8.27
CA LYS A 435 -13.65 18.83 7.38
C LYS A 435 -13.94 17.42 6.86
N ALA A 436 -12.94 16.52 6.95
CA ALA A 436 -13.06 15.16 6.46
C ALA A 436 -14.12 14.36 7.22
N HIS A 437 -14.84 13.49 6.51
CA HIS A 437 -15.73 12.54 7.17
C HIS A 437 -14.93 11.59 8.09
N PRO A 438 -15.43 11.22 9.28
CA PRO A 438 -14.70 10.36 10.24
C PRO A 438 -14.17 9.04 9.66
N ARG A 439 -14.87 8.42 8.71
CA ARG A 439 -14.41 7.20 8.02
C ARG A 439 -13.09 7.37 7.27
N ILE A 440 -12.80 8.56 6.80
CA ILE A 440 -11.53 8.87 6.11
C ILE A 440 -10.39 8.89 7.11
N LEU A 441 -10.64 9.38 8.32
CA LEU A 441 -9.64 9.40 9.38
C LEU A 441 -9.18 7.99 9.77
N ASP A 442 -10.05 6.98 9.68
CA ASP A 442 -9.69 5.56 9.88
C ASP A 442 -8.74 5.06 8.77
N LYS A 443 -8.82 5.61 7.56
CA LYS A 443 -7.87 5.30 6.47
C LYS A 443 -6.50 5.92 6.72
N PHE A 444 -6.47 7.12 7.30
CA PHE A 444 -5.19 7.74 7.68
C PHE A 444 -4.45 6.96 8.77
N LEU A 445 -5.15 6.30 9.69
CA LEU A 445 -4.50 5.40 10.65
C LEU A 445 -3.71 4.29 9.96
N GLN A 446 -4.27 3.67 8.91
CA GLN A 446 -3.55 2.65 8.14
C GLN A 446 -2.29 3.21 7.48
N ILE A 447 -2.37 4.43 6.92
CA ILE A 447 -1.21 5.10 6.32
C ILE A 447 -0.15 5.41 7.37
N LEU A 448 -0.54 5.96 8.52
CA LEU A 448 0.38 6.39 9.56
C LEU A 448 1.02 5.22 10.32
N ASP A 449 0.31 4.08 10.46
CA ASP A 449 0.78 2.90 11.18
C ASP A 449 1.57 1.95 10.30
N ASP A 450 0.92 1.48 9.23
CA ASP A 450 1.44 0.44 8.37
C ASP A 450 2.14 1.00 7.14
N GLY A 451 1.96 2.30 6.84
CA GLY A 451 2.43 2.94 5.62
C GLY A 451 1.81 2.35 4.36
N VAL A 452 0.67 1.72 4.49
CA VAL A 452 -0.02 1.02 3.38
C VAL A 452 -1.50 1.34 3.42
N LEU A 453 -2.07 1.57 2.25
CA LEU A 453 -3.50 1.71 2.06
C LEU A 453 -3.97 0.66 1.06
N THR A 454 -5.05 -0.06 1.39
CA THR A 454 -5.66 -1.00 0.46
C THR A 454 -6.71 -0.27 -0.37
N SER A 455 -6.58 -0.32 -1.70
CA SER A 455 -7.55 0.27 -2.62
C SER A 455 -8.89 -0.50 -2.60
N GLY A 456 -9.96 0.09 -3.14
CA GLY A 456 -11.23 -0.59 -3.33
C GLY A 456 -11.14 -1.87 -4.18
N ARG A 457 -10.10 -2.02 -4.99
CA ARG A 457 -9.79 -3.24 -5.78
C ARG A 457 -9.04 -4.31 -5.00
N GLY A 458 -8.60 -4.02 -3.76
CA GLY A 458 -7.79 -4.92 -2.95
C GLY A 458 -6.27 -4.77 -3.15
N ASP A 459 -5.82 -3.83 -3.99
CA ASP A 459 -4.40 -3.59 -4.22
C ASP A 459 -3.79 -2.80 -3.06
N ARG A 460 -2.55 -3.11 -2.72
CA ARG A 460 -1.78 -2.38 -1.72
C ARG A 460 -1.04 -1.20 -2.35
N VAL A 461 -1.16 -0.02 -1.75
CA VAL A 461 -0.44 1.20 -2.13
C VAL A 461 0.44 1.63 -0.96
N TYR A 462 1.72 1.88 -1.23
CA TYR A 462 2.74 2.13 -0.23
C TYR A 462 3.06 3.63 -0.12
N PHE A 463 3.07 4.15 1.11
CA PHE A 463 3.36 5.55 1.46
C PHE A 463 4.76 5.72 2.06
N SER A 464 5.59 4.67 2.03
CA SER A 464 6.92 4.66 2.66
C SER A 464 7.88 5.73 2.13
N GLU A 465 7.61 6.28 0.96
CA GLU A 465 8.44 7.31 0.33
C GLU A 465 7.82 8.71 0.38
N ALA A 466 6.60 8.83 0.87
CA ALA A 466 5.89 10.09 0.95
C ALA A 466 6.14 10.82 2.29
N LEU A 467 6.10 12.15 2.23
CA LEU A 467 5.98 13.02 3.40
C LEU A 467 4.51 13.45 3.52
N ILE A 468 3.88 13.10 4.63
CA ILE A 468 2.47 13.39 4.88
C ILE A 468 2.35 14.70 5.67
N VAL A 469 1.56 15.62 5.15
CA VAL A 469 1.31 16.91 5.79
C VAL A 469 -0.21 17.10 5.93
N PHE A 470 -0.66 17.33 7.14
CA PHE A 470 -2.02 17.75 7.43
C PHE A 470 -2.04 19.24 7.72
N THR A 471 -3.06 19.95 7.23
CA THR A 471 -3.33 21.31 7.72
C THR A 471 -4.66 21.38 8.44
N SER A 472 -4.76 22.27 9.39
CA SER A 472 -5.97 22.47 10.18
C SER A 472 -6.10 23.91 10.68
N ASN A 473 -7.33 24.36 10.87
CA ASN A 473 -7.67 25.57 11.61
C ASN A 473 -8.18 25.26 13.01
N LEU A 474 -8.05 23.99 13.47
CA LEU A 474 -8.39 23.60 14.83
C LEU A 474 -7.59 24.40 15.86
N GLY A 475 -8.23 24.69 16.98
CA GLY A 475 -7.62 25.40 18.09
C GLY A 475 -7.68 26.91 17.99
N ILE A 476 -8.07 27.49 16.85
CA ILE A 476 -8.28 28.95 16.70
C ILE A 476 -9.60 29.37 17.33
N TYR A 477 -10.60 28.54 17.19
CA TYR A 477 -11.90 28.68 17.83
C TYR A 477 -12.19 27.45 18.69
N ARG A 478 -12.97 27.65 19.72
CA ARG A 478 -13.51 26.58 20.57
C ARG A 478 -15.03 26.68 20.65
N GLN A 479 -15.64 25.61 21.10
CA GLN A 479 -17.07 25.60 21.41
C GLN A 479 -17.28 26.18 22.80
N GLY A 480 -18.08 27.22 22.92
CA GLY A 480 -18.49 27.83 24.20
C GLY A 480 -19.51 26.94 24.95
N GLU A 481 -19.90 27.38 26.18
CA GLU A 481 -20.80 26.63 27.05
C GLU A 481 -22.20 26.40 26.45
N ASN A 482 -22.66 27.32 25.60
CA ASN A 482 -23.95 27.22 24.90
C ASN A 482 -23.84 26.65 23.47
N GLY A 483 -22.67 26.10 23.10
CA GLY A 483 -22.43 25.56 21.77
C GLY A 483 -22.05 26.61 20.73
N GLU A 484 -21.95 27.91 21.07
CA GLU A 484 -21.48 28.96 20.18
C GLU A 484 -19.99 28.84 19.89
N ARG A 485 -19.59 29.34 18.74
CA ARG A 485 -18.19 29.37 18.33
C ARG A 485 -17.51 30.62 18.87
N VAL A 486 -16.60 30.46 19.84
CA VAL A 486 -15.84 31.55 20.45
C VAL A 486 -14.36 31.49 20.08
N ALA A 487 -13.69 32.61 20.01
CA ALA A 487 -12.26 32.67 19.79
C ALA A 487 -11.51 32.01 20.96
N ASN A 488 -10.63 31.07 20.67
CA ASN A 488 -9.77 30.41 21.65
C ASN A 488 -8.44 31.15 21.81
N VAL A 489 -7.95 31.74 20.73
CA VAL A 489 -6.73 32.54 20.65
C VAL A 489 -7.02 33.87 19.96
N LEU A 490 -6.32 34.93 20.39
CA LEU A 490 -6.48 36.28 19.86
C LEU A 490 -5.15 36.77 19.26
N PRO A 491 -5.20 37.63 18.21
CA PRO A 491 -4.03 38.32 17.74
C PRO A 491 -3.38 39.14 18.87
N GLY A 492 -2.05 39.08 18.97
CA GLY A 492 -1.29 39.81 20.00
C GLY A 492 -0.98 39.01 21.27
N GLU A 493 -1.56 37.81 21.44
CA GLU A 493 -1.14 36.93 22.53
C GLU A 493 0.32 36.46 22.33
N PRO A 494 1.07 36.18 23.43
CA PRO A 494 2.37 35.51 23.34
C PRO A 494 2.27 34.16 22.62
N PHE A 495 3.26 33.85 21.79
CA PHE A 495 3.23 32.63 20.98
C PHE A 495 3.08 31.34 21.80
N GLU A 496 3.75 31.26 22.96
CA GLU A 496 3.68 30.10 23.86
C GLU A 496 2.25 29.87 24.37
N ALA A 497 1.50 30.96 24.62
CA ALA A 497 0.09 30.87 25.04
C ALA A 497 -0.80 30.40 23.87
N VAL A 498 -0.57 30.93 22.67
CA VAL A 498 -1.25 30.50 21.43
C VAL A 498 -0.99 29.01 21.20
N GLN A 499 0.27 28.59 21.26
CA GLN A 499 0.68 27.20 21.09
C GLN A 499 -0.02 26.27 22.08
N GLY A 500 0.02 26.60 23.38
CA GLY A 500 -0.60 25.76 24.41
C GLY A 500 -2.12 25.63 24.24
N LYS A 501 -2.81 26.73 23.92
CA LYS A 501 -4.27 26.72 23.68
C LYS A 501 -4.63 25.92 22.42
N VAL A 502 -3.88 26.07 21.32
CA VAL A 502 -4.11 25.34 20.07
C VAL A 502 -3.87 23.83 20.27
N HIS A 503 -2.78 23.45 20.95
CA HIS A 503 -2.50 22.05 21.28
C HIS A 503 -3.62 21.44 22.13
N GLY A 504 -4.05 22.12 23.19
CA GLY A 504 -5.12 21.64 24.08
C GLY A 504 -6.44 21.40 23.33
N GLU A 505 -6.80 22.29 22.41
CA GLU A 505 -8.04 22.13 21.63
C GLU A 505 -7.92 21.03 20.57
N ILE A 506 -6.76 20.84 19.93
CA ILE A 506 -6.50 19.73 19.01
C ILE A 506 -6.61 18.39 19.77
N GLU A 507 -6.01 18.30 20.96
CA GLU A 507 -6.14 17.11 21.79
C GLU A 507 -7.60 16.83 22.18
N ARG A 508 -8.33 17.86 22.60
CA ARG A 508 -9.75 17.75 22.92
C ARG A 508 -10.57 17.25 21.74
N TYR A 509 -10.31 17.81 20.54
CA TYR A 509 -11.02 17.42 19.32
C TYR A 509 -10.81 15.96 18.98
N PHE A 510 -9.56 15.49 18.92
CA PHE A 510 -9.28 14.10 18.57
C PHE A 510 -9.70 13.11 19.68
N LYS A 511 -9.55 13.47 20.95
CA LYS A 511 -9.88 12.59 22.09
C LYS A 511 -11.38 12.52 22.36
N LEU A 512 -12.08 13.67 22.34
CA LEU A 512 -13.46 13.78 22.84
C LEU A 512 -14.50 13.95 21.72
N VAL A 513 -14.17 14.65 20.62
CA VAL A 513 -15.13 14.89 19.54
C VAL A 513 -15.09 13.75 18.53
N LEU A 514 -13.91 13.41 18.05
CA LEU A 514 -13.71 12.33 17.09
C LEU A 514 -13.63 10.94 17.72
N ASN A 515 -13.27 10.86 19.01
CA ASN A 515 -12.98 9.61 19.70
C ASN A 515 -11.91 8.76 18.97
N ARG A 516 -10.82 9.44 18.56
CA ARG A 516 -9.68 8.84 17.82
C ARG A 516 -8.34 9.32 18.37
N PRO A 517 -8.04 9.07 19.66
CA PRO A 517 -6.77 9.50 20.27
C PRO A 517 -5.54 8.86 19.62
N GLU A 518 -5.71 7.71 18.96
CA GLU A 518 -4.64 7.00 18.26
C GLU A 518 -4.02 7.80 17.13
N ILE A 519 -4.76 8.69 16.46
CA ILE A 519 -4.21 9.59 15.42
C ILE A 519 -3.17 10.52 16.00
N LEU A 520 -3.47 11.13 17.16
CA LEU A 520 -2.52 12.00 17.86
C LEU A 520 -1.25 11.24 18.24
N ASN A 521 -1.38 10.01 18.75
CA ASN A 521 -0.24 9.18 19.10
C ASN A 521 0.67 8.88 17.90
N ARG A 522 0.12 8.86 16.68
CA ARG A 522 0.90 8.65 15.44
C ARG A 522 1.54 9.91 14.90
N ILE A 523 0.90 11.06 15.07
CA ILE A 523 1.47 12.36 14.76
C ILE A 523 2.57 12.70 15.79
N GLY A 524 2.33 12.39 17.07
CA GLY A 524 3.24 12.66 18.17
C GLY A 524 3.53 14.16 18.30
N GLU A 525 4.79 14.49 18.57
CA GLU A 525 5.26 15.87 18.74
C GLU A 525 5.31 16.68 17.42
N ASN A 526 4.88 16.12 16.30
CA ASN A 526 4.95 16.80 14.99
C ASN A 526 3.71 17.69 14.73
N ILE A 527 3.04 18.15 15.77
CA ILE A 527 2.03 19.22 15.71
C ILE A 527 2.74 20.55 15.71
N ILE A 528 2.68 21.23 14.58
CA ILE A 528 3.39 22.50 14.32
C ILE A 528 2.37 23.62 14.34
N VAL A 529 2.45 24.50 15.34
CA VAL A 529 1.54 25.64 15.48
C VAL A 529 2.12 26.85 14.75
N PHE A 530 1.27 27.50 13.95
CA PHE A 530 1.55 28.77 13.29
C PHE A 530 0.97 29.93 14.11
N ASP A 531 1.77 30.99 14.25
CA ASP A 531 1.33 32.22 14.88
C ASP A 531 0.49 33.09 13.93
N PHE A 532 -0.22 34.05 14.48
CA PHE A 532 -0.82 35.13 13.70
C PHE A 532 0.25 35.93 12.95
N ILE A 533 -0.13 36.50 11.82
CA ILE A 533 0.74 37.44 11.10
C ILE A 533 0.78 38.75 11.93
N ARG A 534 1.96 39.07 12.47
CA ARG A 534 2.21 40.30 13.22
C ARG A 534 2.52 41.46 12.28
N ALA A 535 2.39 42.69 12.77
CA ALA A 535 2.50 43.91 11.95
C ALA A 535 3.85 44.00 11.17
N ASP A 536 4.96 43.68 11.82
CA ASP A 536 6.29 43.69 11.22
C ASP A 536 6.45 42.63 10.11
N VAL A 537 5.78 41.50 10.25
CA VAL A 537 5.75 40.43 9.25
C VAL A 537 4.79 40.79 8.12
N ALA A 538 3.65 41.41 8.43
CA ALA A 538 2.68 41.87 7.45
C ALA A 538 3.32 42.89 6.47
N GLU A 539 4.13 43.81 7.00
CA GLU A 539 4.92 44.75 6.22
C GLU A 539 5.87 44.06 5.23
N GLN A 540 6.58 43.03 5.70
CA GLN A 540 7.48 42.24 4.83
C GLN A 540 6.69 41.50 3.73
N ILE A 541 5.53 40.94 4.05
CA ILE A 541 4.66 40.21 3.10
C ILE A 541 4.11 41.21 2.06
N PHE A 542 3.60 42.36 2.50
CA PHE A 542 3.11 43.41 1.62
C PHE A 542 4.20 43.85 0.63
N THR A 543 5.36 44.22 1.15
CA THR A 543 6.51 44.68 0.33
C THR A 543 6.93 43.61 -0.68
N GLN A 544 6.98 42.34 -0.25
CA GLN A 544 7.33 41.24 -1.13
C GLN A 544 6.29 41.00 -2.25
N MET A 545 5.00 41.11 -1.93
CA MET A 545 3.92 40.94 -2.91
C MET A 545 3.90 42.07 -3.93
N VAL A 546 4.03 43.32 -3.49
CA VAL A 546 4.11 44.49 -4.38
C VAL A 546 5.32 44.39 -5.30
N ASN A 547 6.50 44.11 -4.75
CA ASN A 547 7.72 43.97 -5.53
C ASN A 547 7.64 42.77 -6.51
N GLY A 548 7.03 41.64 -6.12
CA GLY A 548 6.79 40.52 -6.99
C GLY A 548 5.91 40.87 -8.18
N THR A 549 4.79 41.58 -7.93
CA THR A 549 3.89 42.04 -8.99
C THR A 549 4.64 42.95 -10.02
N PHE A 550 5.44 43.85 -9.53
CA PHE A 550 6.20 44.74 -10.46
C PHE A 550 7.36 44.01 -11.15
N ALA A 551 7.92 42.96 -10.55
CA ALA A 551 8.90 42.10 -11.22
C ALA A 551 8.26 41.31 -12.38
N ASP A 552 7.08 40.73 -12.16
CA ASP A 552 6.33 40.00 -13.19
C ASP A 552 5.96 40.88 -14.38
N LEU A 553 5.58 42.17 -14.12
CA LEU A 553 5.29 43.13 -15.16
C LEU A 553 6.56 43.53 -15.93
N ARG A 554 7.71 43.64 -15.28
CA ARG A 554 9.01 43.89 -15.96
C ARG A 554 9.40 42.73 -16.88
N GLU A 555 9.12 41.49 -16.53
CA GLU A 555 9.33 40.34 -17.43
C GLU A 555 8.48 40.47 -18.70
N GLN A 556 7.28 41.07 -18.59
CA GLN A 556 6.41 41.43 -19.72
C GLN A 556 6.87 42.70 -20.45
N ARG A 557 8.04 43.26 -20.09
CA ARG A 557 8.62 44.52 -20.60
C ARG A 557 7.79 45.79 -20.27
N LEU A 558 6.97 45.73 -19.23
CA LEU A 558 6.28 46.91 -18.70
C LEU A 558 6.98 47.37 -17.43
N VAL A 559 7.42 48.63 -17.40
CA VAL A 559 8.07 49.21 -16.22
C VAL A 559 7.08 50.11 -15.51
N ILE A 560 6.66 49.71 -14.31
CA ILE A 560 5.69 50.43 -13.51
C ILE A 560 6.37 50.93 -12.23
N GLU A 561 6.26 52.21 -11.96
CA GLU A 561 6.70 52.83 -10.72
C GLU A 561 5.49 53.23 -9.88
N LEU A 562 5.62 53.14 -8.57
CA LEU A 562 4.58 53.51 -7.61
C LEU A 562 5.10 54.72 -6.79
N ALA A 563 4.43 55.87 -6.90
CA ALA A 563 4.77 57.03 -6.10
C ALA A 563 4.55 56.79 -4.61
N GLU A 564 5.19 57.56 -3.74
CA GLU A 564 5.19 57.32 -2.28
C GLU A 564 3.79 57.49 -1.66
N ALA A 565 3.02 58.51 -2.08
CA ALA A 565 1.68 58.72 -1.53
C ALA A 565 0.70 57.57 -1.83
N PRO A 566 0.54 57.08 -3.09
CA PRO A 566 -0.28 55.89 -3.36
C PRO A 566 0.29 54.61 -2.74
N ARG A 567 1.60 54.51 -2.55
CA ARG A 567 2.20 53.37 -1.82
C ARG A 567 1.75 53.35 -0.37
N GLN A 568 1.76 54.50 0.33
CA GLN A 568 1.31 54.59 1.71
C GLN A 568 -0.20 54.32 1.82
N ALA A 569 -1.01 54.88 0.92
CA ALA A 569 -2.45 54.58 0.89
C ALA A 569 -2.75 53.08 0.70
N LEU A 570 -2.04 52.43 -0.23
CA LEU A 570 -2.16 50.99 -0.47
C LEU A 570 -1.73 50.17 0.77
N HIS A 571 -0.64 50.55 1.41
CA HIS A 571 -0.13 49.98 2.64
C HIS A 571 -1.20 50.00 3.74
N ASP A 572 -1.78 51.18 4.03
CA ASP A 572 -2.77 51.35 5.07
C ASP A 572 -4.05 50.53 4.81
N LEU A 573 -4.48 50.42 3.56
CA LEU A 573 -5.60 49.60 3.13
C LEU A 573 -5.32 48.11 3.26
N CYS A 574 -4.10 47.66 2.92
CA CYS A 574 -3.75 46.25 2.95
C CYS A 574 -3.46 45.73 4.36
N LEU A 575 -2.94 46.56 5.25
CA LEU A 575 -2.51 46.18 6.60
C LEU A 575 -3.50 46.60 7.70
N GLY A 576 -4.57 47.33 7.36
CA GLY A 576 -5.59 47.76 8.33
C GLY A 576 -6.35 46.64 9.01
N ASP A 577 -6.50 45.45 8.35
CA ASP A 577 -7.09 44.25 8.93
C ASP A 577 -6.23 43.02 8.59
N LEU A 578 -5.59 42.45 9.61
CA LEU A 578 -4.75 41.26 9.51
C LEU A 578 -5.47 39.96 9.90
N SER A 579 -6.79 39.98 10.11
CA SER A 579 -7.57 38.82 10.54
C SER A 579 -7.44 37.61 9.60
N ASN A 580 -7.25 37.85 8.30
CA ASN A 580 -7.07 36.84 7.26
C ASN A 580 -5.60 36.67 6.85
N GLY A 581 -4.67 37.20 7.63
CA GLY A 581 -3.23 37.09 7.40
C GLY A 581 -2.79 37.48 5.99
N GLY A 582 -1.82 36.77 5.43
CA GLY A 582 -1.29 37.04 4.08
C GLY A 582 -2.34 36.87 2.96
N ARG A 583 -3.40 36.08 3.15
CA ARG A 583 -4.50 35.96 2.19
C ARG A 583 -5.31 37.28 2.16
N GLY A 584 -5.53 37.90 3.32
CA GLY A 584 -6.18 39.22 3.41
C GLY A 584 -5.38 40.29 2.67
N ILE A 585 -4.07 40.36 2.91
CA ILE A 585 -3.17 41.29 2.21
C ILE A 585 -3.24 41.10 0.69
N ARG A 586 -3.20 39.85 0.22
CA ARG A 586 -3.29 39.51 -1.21
C ARG A 586 -4.62 39.99 -1.81
N ASN A 587 -5.74 39.70 -1.16
CA ASN A 587 -7.06 40.08 -1.64
C ASN A 587 -7.20 41.61 -1.75
N GLN A 588 -6.67 42.36 -0.78
CA GLN A 588 -6.65 43.82 -0.86
C GLN A 588 -5.75 44.33 -1.99
N LEU A 589 -4.55 43.75 -2.17
CA LEU A 589 -3.70 44.04 -3.31
C LEU A 589 -4.38 43.76 -4.65
N GLU A 590 -5.06 42.64 -4.78
CA GLU A 590 -5.81 42.33 -5.99
C GLU A 590 -6.91 43.35 -6.28
N ALA A 591 -7.72 43.67 -5.27
CA ALA A 591 -8.82 44.59 -5.41
C ALA A 591 -8.38 46.02 -5.65
N ARG A 592 -7.34 46.50 -4.95
CA ARG A 592 -6.93 47.92 -4.93
C ARG A 592 -5.80 48.27 -5.89
N LEU A 593 -4.93 47.29 -6.22
CA LEU A 593 -3.81 47.52 -7.13
C LEU A 593 -3.98 46.76 -8.45
N LEU A 594 -4.08 45.44 -8.43
CA LEU A 594 -3.99 44.63 -9.65
C LEU A 594 -5.16 44.85 -10.60
N ASN A 595 -6.39 44.82 -10.11
CA ASN A 595 -7.58 45.02 -10.94
C ASN A 595 -7.66 46.43 -11.52
N PRO A 596 -7.44 47.54 -10.74
CA PRO A 596 -7.42 48.87 -11.31
C PRO A 596 -6.24 49.09 -12.27
N LEU A 597 -5.06 48.54 -11.95
CA LEU A 597 -3.88 48.64 -12.83
C LEU A 597 -4.12 47.92 -14.17
N SER A 598 -4.68 46.71 -14.13
CA SER A 598 -5.01 45.98 -15.36
C SER A 598 -5.98 46.76 -16.25
N ARG A 599 -7.00 47.41 -15.66
CA ARG A 599 -7.95 48.26 -16.40
C ARG A 599 -7.23 49.47 -17.02
N ALA A 600 -6.44 50.18 -16.24
CA ALA A 600 -5.73 51.34 -16.72
C ALA A 600 -4.72 51.04 -17.82
N LEU A 601 -3.99 49.94 -17.73
CA LEU A 601 -3.08 49.46 -18.78
C LEU A 601 -3.84 49.07 -20.06
N PHE A 602 -4.99 48.42 -19.92
CA PHE A 602 -5.85 48.04 -21.05
C PHE A 602 -6.42 49.30 -21.73
N ASP A 603 -6.99 50.22 -20.96
CA ASP A 603 -7.62 51.46 -21.48
C ASP A 603 -6.61 52.38 -22.18
N GLN A 604 -5.34 52.33 -21.77
CA GLN A 604 -4.25 53.13 -22.39
C GLN A 604 -3.53 52.38 -23.52
N ASP A 605 -3.98 51.18 -23.90
CA ASP A 605 -3.34 50.33 -24.92
C ASP A 605 -1.84 50.18 -24.69
N ALA A 606 -1.46 49.81 -23.46
CA ALA A 606 -0.08 49.71 -23.03
C ALA A 606 0.74 48.72 -23.84
N GLN A 607 1.89 49.14 -24.38
CA GLN A 607 2.75 48.32 -25.22
C GLN A 607 4.04 47.91 -24.50
N PRO A 608 4.60 46.72 -24.82
CA PRO A 608 5.89 46.30 -24.28
C PRO A 608 7.01 47.31 -24.55
N GLY A 609 7.71 47.70 -23.50
CA GLY A 609 8.78 48.71 -23.55
C GLY A 609 8.41 50.05 -22.95
N GLU A 610 7.13 50.27 -22.64
CA GLU A 610 6.65 51.51 -22.04
C GLU A 610 6.88 51.56 -20.54
N ARG A 611 6.89 52.80 -20.03
CA ARG A 611 7.04 53.14 -18.62
C ARG A 611 5.83 53.87 -18.11
N PHE A 612 5.40 53.53 -16.91
CA PHE A 612 4.24 54.16 -16.27
C PHE A 612 4.54 54.51 -14.82
N LEU A 613 3.89 55.58 -14.35
CA LEU A 613 3.88 55.96 -12.95
C LEU A 613 2.45 55.87 -12.41
N ILE A 614 2.25 55.16 -11.30
CA ILE A 614 1.04 55.24 -10.50
C ILE A 614 1.17 56.47 -9.61
N SER A 615 0.48 57.59 -9.99
CA SER A 615 0.58 58.88 -9.31
C SER A 615 -0.46 59.06 -8.20
N ALA A 616 -1.62 58.43 -8.30
CA ALA A 616 -2.66 58.43 -7.28
C ALA A 616 -3.35 57.07 -7.17
N LEU A 617 -3.86 56.74 -5.97
CA LEU A 617 -4.64 55.56 -5.66
C LEU A 617 -5.69 55.95 -4.61
N ASP A 618 -6.95 55.74 -4.91
CA ASP A 618 -8.08 56.04 -4.05
C ASP A 618 -9.13 54.93 -4.05
N ALA A 619 -10.30 55.19 -3.45
CA ALA A 619 -11.39 54.20 -3.37
C ALA A 619 -11.98 53.87 -4.74
N ASP A 620 -11.92 54.77 -5.71
CA ASP A 620 -12.55 54.67 -7.01
C ASP A 620 -11.63 54.07 -8.09
N GLY A 621 -10.30 54.07 -7.85
CA GLY A 621 -9.32 53.49 -8.78
C GLY A 621 -7.89 53.97 -8.58
N LEU A 622 -7.09 53.87 -9.66
CA LEU A 622 -5.74 54.39 -9.70
C LEU A 622 -5.55 55.29 -10.93
N THR A 623 -4.69 56.30 -10.78
CA THR A 623 -4.24 57.16 -11.88
C THR A 623 -2.90 56.66 -12.39
N LEU A 624 -2.87 56.29 -13.69
CA LEU A 624 -1.67 55.79 -14.37
C LEU A 624 -1.19 56.82 -15.39
N GLU A 625 0.01 57.30 -15.22
CA GLU A 625 0.66 58.28 -16.11
C GLU A 625 1.73 57.59 -16.95
N ARG A 626 1.69 57.77 -18.29
CA ARG A 626 2.72 57.25 -19.20
C ARG A 626 3.96 58.16 -19.11
N ARG A 627 5.16 57.57 -18.97
CA ARG A 627 6.45 58.27 -18.86
C ARG A 627 7.38 58.02 -20.03
#